data_ad641a7b3ac627ece24a82c9e9f7b48e
#
_entry.id   ad641a7b3ac627ece24a82c9e9f7b48e
#
_cell.length_a   1.000
_cell.length_b   1.000
_cell.length_c   1.000
_cell.angle_alpha   90.00
_cell.angle_beta   90.00
_cell.angle_gamma   90.00
#
_symmetry.space_group_name_H-M   'P 1'
#
loop_
_entity.id
_entity.type
_entity.pdbx_description
1 polymer ?
#
loop_
_entity_poly.entity_id
_entity_poly.type
_entity_poly.pdbx_seq_one_letter_code
_entity_poly.pdbx_strand_id
1 'polypeptide(L)'
;MPPAQWGAGYYRHGGLMTTVEHIMYRHAWENSWSQPVSRFLRGTTARDIVGYVEQALSQGQWIAKGSERYQVRFRFGRAIGVDIHGNLTNTIEVWVQNGIIRTAYPVAP
;
A
#
# COMPACT_ATOMS: atom_id res chain seq x y z
N MET A 1 -3.10 12.62 14.38
CA MET A 1 -2.78 11.35 13.69
C MET A 1 -1.85 10.51 14.54
N PRO A 2 -2.13 9.24 14.76
CA PRO A 2 -1.19 8.40 15.46
C PRO A 2 0.08 8.22 14.62
N PRO A 3 1.24 8.06 15.26
CA PRO A 3 2.44 7.74 14.54
C PRO A 3 2.33 6.35 13.90
N ALA A 4 2.97 6.17 12.74
CA ALA A 4 3.01 4.90 12.06
C ALA A 4 4.44 4.59 11.63
N GLN A 5 4.85 3.33 11.81
CA GLN A 5 6.18 2.87 11.47
C GLN A 5 6.10 1.73 10.47
N TRP A 6 7.11 1.62 9.62
CA TRP A 6 7.26 0.48 8.75
C TRP A 6 7.49 -0.77 9.58
N GLY A 7 6.74 -1.81 9.27
CA GLY A 7 6.85 -3.07 9.98
C GLY A 7 7.76 -4.07 9.29
N ALA A 8 8.15 -5.07 10.07
CA ALA A 8 8.72 -6.30 9.56
C ALA A 8 7.93 -7.43 10.22
N GLY A 9 7.91 -8.62 9.63
CA GLY A 9 7.28 -9.72 10.31
C GLY A 9 6.16 -10.38 9.56
N TYR A 10 6.04 -10.12 8.26
CA TYR A 10 5.21 -10.95 7.41
C TYR A 10 5.95 -12.24 7.12
N TYR A 11 5.35 -13.36 7.47
CA TYR A 11 5.97 -14.66 7.24
C TYR A 11 5.41 -15.25 5.95
N ARG A 12 6.28 -15.41 4.95
CA ARG A 12 5.88 -16.01 3.68
C ARG A 12 6.99 -16.90 3.17
N HIS A 13 6.61 -18.07 2.65
CA HIS A 13 7.55 -19.03 2.05
C HIS A 13 8.71 -19.38 2.98
N GLY A 14 8.43 -19.45 4.29
CA GLY A 14 9.44 -19.80 5.28
C GLY A 14 10.37 -18.67 5.68
N GLY A 15 10.11 -17.44 5.26
CA GLY A 15 10.92 -16.29 5.60
C GLY A 15 10.13 -15.09 6.06
N LEU A 16 10.80 -14.15 6.73
CA LEU A 16 10.21 -12.89 7.12
C LEU A 16 10.33 -11.89 5.98
N MET A 17 9.27 -11.12 5.78
CA MET A 17 9.25 -10.01 4.83
C MET A 17 9.05 -8.70 5.58
N THR A 18 9.68 -7.64 5.10
CA THR A 18 9.32 -6.28 5.51
C THR A 18 7.98 -5.93 4.88
N THR A 19 7.33 -4.87 5.39
CA THR A 19 6.09 -4.39 4.81
C THR A 19 6.29 -4.00 3.34
N VAL A 20 7.41 -3.33 3.02
CA VAL A 20 7.69 -2.93 1.62
C VAL A 20 7.81 -4.16 0.72
N GLU A 21 8.51 -5.19 1.16
CA GLU A 21 8.63 -6.43 0.40
C GLU A 21 7.27 -7.10 0.20
N HIS A 22 6.43 -7.11 1.24
CA HIS A 22 5.08 -7.64 1.14
C HIS A 22 4.25 -6.87 0.10
N ILE A 23 4.33 -5.55 0.11
CA ILE A 23 3.62 -4.73 -0.86
C ILE A 23 4.10 -5.03 -2.27
N MET A 24 5.42 -5.10 -2.49
CA MET A 24 5.99 -5.43 -3.79
C MET A 24 5.58 -6.82 -4.25
N TYR A 25 5.65 -7.80 -3.37
CA TYR A 25 5.29 -9.17 -3.69
C TYR A 25 3.87 -9.26 -4.21
N ARG A 26 2.95 -8.52 -3.60
CA ARG A 26 1.53 -8.63 -3.93
C ARG A 26 1.07 -7.65 -4.99
N HIS A 27 1.65 -6.46 -5.05
CA HIS A 27 1.12 -5.36 -5.83
C HIS A 27 2.08 -4.74 -6.85
N ALA A 28 3.28 -5.29 -7.03
CA ALA A 28 4.14 -4.85 -8.12
C ALA A 28 3.51 -5.23 -9.46
N TRP A 29 3.83 -4.48 -10.51
CA TRP A 29 3.29 -4.74 -11.85
C TRP A 29 3.53 -6.19 -12.29
N GLU A 30 4.71 -6.71 -11.98
CA GLU A 30 5.18 -8.02 -12.41
C GLU A 30 4.77 -9.15 -11.47
N ASN A 31 3.84 -8.92 -10.53
CA ASN A 31 3.43 -9.99 -9.63
C ASN A 31 2.77 -11.14 -10.40
N SER A 32 2.87 -12.33 -9.85
CA SER A 32 2.40 -13.56 -10.51
C SER A 32 1.04 -14.04 -9.99
N TRP A 33 0.29 -13.18 -9.31
CA TRP A 33 -1.02 -13.56 -8.78
C TRP A 33 -2.00 -13.87 -9.91
N SER A 34 -2.66 -15.02 -9.80
CA SER A 34 -3.68 -15.42 -10.78
C SER A 34 -5.02 -14.73 -10.54
N GLN A 35 -5.26 -14.26 -9.32
CA GLN A 35 -6.48 -13.53 -8.97
C GLN A 35 -6.29 -12.03 -9.24
N PRO A 36 -7.36 -11.31 -9.53
CA PRO A 36 -7.26 -9.86 -9.71
C PRO A 36 -6.72 -9.19 -8.44
N VAL A 37 -5.68 -8.41 -8.62
CA VAL A 37 -5.13 -7.55 -7.57
C VAL A 37 -4.82 -6.20 -8.17
N SER A 38 -4.89 -5.16 -7.35
CA SER A 38 -4.42 -3.85 -7.79
C SER A 38 -2.90 -3.87 -7.93
N ARG A 39 -2.37 -3.05 -8.84
CA ARG A 39 -0.93 -3.05 -9.15
C ARG A 39 -0.42 -1.63 -9.27
N PHE A 40 0.77 -1.38 -8.75
CA PHE A 40 1.49 -0.15 -9.08
C PHE A 40 1.94 -0.21 -10.52
N LEU A 41 2.15 0.98 -11.14
CA LEU A 41 2.59 1.03 -12.53
C LEU A 41 3.93 0.32 -12.72
N ARG A 42 4.14 -0.17 -13.94
CA ARG A 42 5.42 -0.77 -14.32
C ARG A 42 6.56 0.20 -14.02
N GLY A 43 7.64 -0.33 -13.42
CA GLY A 43 8.79 0.49 -13.07
C GLY A 43 8.72 1.15 -11.70
N THR A 44 7.61 1.02 -10.98
CA THR A 44 7.50 1.53 -9.61
C THR A 44 8.48 0.78 -8.72
N THR A 45 9.39 1.50 -8.09
CA THR A 45 10.40 0.91 -7.22
C THR A 45 9.90 0.84 -5.78
N ALA A 46 10.61 0.08 -4.93
CA ALA A 46 10.33 0.06 -3.50
C ALA A 46 10.43 1.46 -2.89
N ARG A 47 11.41 2.25 -3.32
CA ARG A 47 11.57 3.64 -2.87
C ARG A 47 10.36 4.50 -3.26
N ASP A 48 9.83 4.31 -4.46
CA ASP A 48 8.63 5.04 -4.90
C ASP A 48 7.45 4.70 -4.00
N ILE A 49 7.27 3.42 -3.67
CA ILE A 49 6.18 2.97 -2.79
C ILE A 49 6.33 3.58 -1.39
N VAL A 50 7.53 3.58 -0.85
CA VAL A 50 7.78 4.22 0.46
C VAL A 50 7.37 5.69 0.41
N GLY A 51 7.76 6.40 -0.65
CA GLY A 51 7.38 7.80 -0.83
C GLY A 51 5.87 8.00 -0.92
N TYR A 52 5.18 7.17 -1.68
CA TYR A 52 3.72 7.23 -1.78
C TYR A 52 3.06 7.02 -0.42
N VAL A 53 3.49 6.02 0.32
CA VAL A 53 2.92 5.70 1.62
C VAL A 53 3.17 6.82 2.61
N GLU A 54 4.41 7.34 2.67
CA GLU A 54 4.73 8.43 3.59
C GLU A 54 3.93 9.69 3.28
N GLN A 55 3.75 10.01 2.02
CA GLN A 55 2.91 11.15 1.64
C GLN A 55 1.45 10.91 2.02
N ALA A 56 0.94 9.71 1.81
CA ALA A 56 -0.43 9.37 2.20
C ALA A 56 -0.62 9.50 3.71
N LEU A 57 0.32 9.02 4.50
CA LEU A 57 0.23 9.11 5.96
C LEU A 57 0.28 10.55 6.44
N SER A 58 1.06 11.41 5.77
CA SER A 58 1.23 12.81 6.13
C SER A 58 0.05 13.69 5.69
N GLN A 59 -0.53 13.43 4.52
CA GLN A 59 -1.50 14.32 3.88
C GLN A 59 -2.86 13.68 3.62
N GLY A 60 -2.97 12.37 3.79
CA GLY A 60 -4.18 11.64 3.47
C GLY A 60 -5.25 11.72 4.54
N GLN A 61 -6.39 11.12 4.24
CA GLN A 61 -7.52 11.03 5.15
C GLN A 61 -7.42 9.74 5.95
N TRP A 62 -7.37 9.87 7.26
CA TRP A 62 -7.32 8.75 8.20
C TRP A 62 -8.74 8.41 8.66
N ILE A 63 -9.13 7.16 8.48
CA ILE A 63 -10.46 6.67 8.86
C ILE A 63 -10.27 5.51 9.84
N ALA A 64 -10.83 5.66 11.04
CA ALA A 64 -10.79 4.61 12.04
C ALA A 64 -11.64 3.42 11.59
N LYS A 65 -11.10 2.21 11.66
CA LYS A 65 -11.76 0.98 11.25
C LYS A 65 -11.80 -0.06 12.38
N GLY A 66 -11.56 0.37 13.59
CA GLY A 66 -11.55 -0.49 14.77
C GLY A 66 -10.53 0.01 15.76
N SER A 67 -10.28 -0.76 16.81
CA SER A 67 -9.31 -0.38 17.84
C SER A 67 -7.92 -0.36 17.22
N GLU A 68 -7.27 0.81 17.22
CA GLU A 68 -5.91 1.01 16.72
C GLU A 68 -5.73 0.58 15.25
N ARG A 69 -6.81 0.56 14.47
CA ARG A 69 -6.78 0.18 13.07
C ARG A 69 -7.30 1.31 12.22
N TYR A 70 -6.53 1.72 11.20
CA TYR A 70 -6.84 2.85 10.34
C TYR A 70 -6.68 2.51 8.88
N GLN A 71 -7.60 3.05 8.08
CA GLN A 71 -7.50 3.09 6.62
C GLN A 71 -7.12 4.51 6.25
N VAL A 72 -6.05 4.67 5.49
CA VAL A 72 -5.59 5.99 5.05
C VAL A 72 -5.68 6.04 3.54
N ARG A 73 -6.34 7.07 3.01
CA ARG A 73 -6.47 7.26 1.57
C ARG A 73 -5.89 8.60 1.16
N PHE A 74 -5.24 8.60 0.01
CA PHE A 74 -4.68 9.81 -0.56
C PHE A 74 -4.75 9.75 -2.07
N ARG A 75 -5.10 10.88 -2.69
CA ARG A 75 -5.15 11.03 -4.14
C ARG A 75 -3.96 11.85 -4.59
N PHE A 76 -3.14 11.25 -5.47
CA PHE A 76 -2.00 11.93 -6.09
C PHE A 76 -2.46 12.73 -7.31
N GLY A 77 -1.61 13.64 -7.78
CA GLY A 77 -1.88 14.41 -8.99
C GLY A 77 -1.65 13.67 -10.29
N ARG A 78 -1.28 12.38 -10.21
CA ARG A 78 -0.99 11.54 -11.39
C ARG A 78 -1.36 10.10 -11.08
N ALA A 79 -1.51 9.30 -12.13
CA ALA A 79 -1.75 7.87 -11.97
C ALA A 79 -0.56 7.20 -11.28
N ILE A 80 -0.84 6.31 -10.34
CA ILE A 80 0.18 5.53 -9.63
C ILE A 80 0.06 4.03 -9.89
N GLY A 81 -1.05 3.59 -10.46
CA GLY A 81 -1.28 2.17 -10.67
C GLY A 81 -2.60 1.91 -11.33
N VAL A 82 -3.04 0.65 -11.21
CA VAL A 82 -4.36 0.22 -11.65
C VAL A 82 -5.10 -0.42 -10.47
N ASP A 83 -6.42 -0.26 -10.45
CA ASP A 83 -7.27 -0.90 -9.44
C ASP A 83 -7.47 -2.38 -9.77
N ILE A 84 -8.28 -3.07 -8.97
CA ILE A 84 -8.54 -4.50 -9.17
C ILE A 84 -9.29 -4.80 -10.46
N HIS A 85 -9.87 -3.79 -11.10
CA HIS A 85 -10.58 -3.92 -12.37
C HIS A 85 -9.69 -3.53 -13.56
N GLY A 86 -8.42 -3.19 -13.32
CA GLY A 86 -7.50 -2.81 -14.38
C GLY A 86 -7.60 -1.36 -14.82
N ASN A 87 -8.37 -0.52 -14.14
CA ASN A 87 -8.50 0.90 -14.48
C ASN A 87 -7.38 1.71 -13.82
N LEU A 88 -6.81 2.66 -14.58
CA LEU A 88 -5.81 3.57 -14.03
C LEU A 88 -6.38 4.33 -12.84
N THR A 89 -5.57 4.50 -11.82
CA THR A 89 -5.97 5.23 -10.62
C THR A 89 -4.81 6.05 -10.06
N ASN A 90 -5.18 7.15 -9.42
CA ASN A 90 -4.26 8.04 -8.72
C ASN A 90 -4.37 7.94 -7.21
N THR A 91 -5.12 6.97 -6.69
CA THR A 91 -5.45 6.89 -5.26
C THR A 91 -4.79 5.68 -4.63
N ILE A 92 -4.17 5.90 -3.48
CA ILE A 92 -3.58 4.84 -2.66
C ILE A 92 -4.40 4.63 -1.40
N GLU A 93 -4.46 3.40 -0.95
CA GLU A 93 -5.01 3.04 0.36
C GLU A 93 -3.91 2.39 1.18
N VAL A 94 -3.75 2.87 2.40
CA VAL A 94 -2.74 2.37 3.34
C VAL A 94 -3.46 1.86 4.57
N TRP A 95 -3.09 0.68 5.06
CA TRP A 95 -3.62 0.12 6.29
C TRP A 95 -2.57 0.19 7.38
N VAL A 96 -2.97 0.76 8.53
CA VAL A 96 -2.14 0.89 9.72
C VAL A 96 -2.85 0.19 10.86
N GLN A 97 -2.11 -0.61 11.62
CA GLN A 97 -2.67 -1.30 12.79
C GLN A 97 -1.64 -1.27 13.92
N ASN A 98 -2.08 -0.81 15.09
CA ASN A 98 -1.21 -0.70 16.27
C ASN A 98 0.06 0.10 15.98
N GLY A 99 -0.05 1.17 15.20
CA GLY A 99 1.08 2.01 14.82
C GLY A 99 2.02 1.41 13.78
N ILE A 100 1.65 0.27 13.18
CA ILE A 100 2.47 -0.42 12.18
C ILE A 100 1.79 -0.36 10.82
N ILE A 101 2.53 0.04 9.80
CA ILE A 101 2.06 0.01 8.41
C ILE A 101 1.97 -1.45 7.98
N ARG A 102 0.77 -1.91 7.66
CA ARG A 102 0.52 -3.31 7.33
C ARG A 102 0.61 -3.58 5.85
N THR A 103 0.02 -2.73 5.04
CA THR A 103 0.04 -2.86 3.59
C THR A 103 -0.41 -1.56 2.94
N ALA A 104 -0.20 -1.47 1.63
CA ALA A 104 -0.68 -0.36 0.82
C ALA A 104 -0.85 -0.81 -0.62
N TYR A 105 -1.82 -0.23 -1.32
CA TYR A 105 -2.07 -0.58 -2.71
C TYR A 105 -2.92 0.48 -3.41
N PRO A 106 -2.84 0.55 -4.76
CA PRO A 106 -3.74 1.43 -5.51
C PRO A 106 -5.18 0.96 -5.40
N VAL A 107 -6.10 1.92 -5.32
CA VAL A 107 -7.55 1.64 -5.25
C VAL A 107 -8.29 2.61 -6.16
N ALA A 108 -9.52 2.27 -6.51
CA ALA A 108 -10.41 3.21 -7.19
C ALA A 108 -10.64 4.44 -6.31
N PRO A 109 -10.70 5.65 -6.90
CA PRO A 109 -10.93 6.87 -6.13
C PRO A 109 -12.26 6.90 -5.39
#